data_2b80a6f6d71400c5b66ae12b974df5b1
#
_entry.id   2b80a6f6d71400c5b66ae12b974df5b1
#
_cell.length_a   1.000
_cell.length_b   1.000
_cell.length_c   1.000
_cell.angle_alpha   90.00
_cell.angle_beta   90.00
_cell.angle_gamma   90.00
#
_symmetry.space_group_name_H-M   'P 1'
#
loop_
_entity.id
_entity.type
_entity.pdbx_description
1 polymer ?
#
loop_
_entity_poly.entity_id
_entity_poly.type
_entity_poly.pdbx_seq_one_letter_code
_entity_poly.pdbx_strand_id
1 'polypeptide(L)'
;MGNAGNITAYWKGFNEYYKKNKKYKLPKMMGFQSSGSAPLVNNIVVKNPDTIATAIRIGNPVNREKAKNVKKESKGDFQSVTDNEIINAYKLLAKEGIFCEPASAASVAGLIKN
;
A
#
# COMPACT_ATOMS: atom_id res chain seq x y z
N MET A 1 2.46 -1.75 -0.76
CA MET A 1 1.94 -2.08 -2.13
C MET A 1 3.07 -2.64 -2.99
N GLY A 2 2.84 -3.76 -3.67
CA GLY A 2 3.73 -4.30 -4.70
C GLY A 2 3.16 -4.01 -6.09
N ASN A 3 2.50 -5.00 -6.72
CA ASN A 3 1.85 -4.86 -8.04
C ASN A 3 0.59 -3.96 -8.04
N ALA A 4 0.19 -3.45 -6.89
CA ALA A 4 -0.97 -2.59 -6.67
C ALA A 4 -2.34 -3.21 -7.07
N GLY A 5 -2.42 -4.53 -7.08
CA GLY A 5 -3.68 -5.25 -7.34
C GLY A 5 -4.71 -5.03 -6.23
N ASN A 6 -4.30 -5.16 -4.97
CA ASN A 6 -5.20 -5.05 -3.83
C ASN A 6 -5.84 -3.66 -3.73
N ILE A 7 -5.05 -2.58 -3.80
CA ILE A 7 -5.61 -1.21 -3.71
C ILE A 7 -6.60 -0.92 -4.85
N THR A 8 -6.31 -1.45 -6.04
CA THR A 8 -7.19 -1.34 -7.21
C THR A 8 -8.51 -2.10 -6.98
N ALA A 9 -8.42 -3.34 -6.46
CA ALA A 9 -9.58 -4.17 -6.16
C ALA A 9 -10.44 -3.57 -5.05
N TYR A 10 -9.82 -3.09 -3.97
CA TYR A 10 -10.53 -2.43 -2.86
C TYR A 10 -11.26 -1.18 -3.33
N TRP A 11 -10.61 -0.34 -4.13
CA TRP A 11 -11.26 0.86 -4.66
C TRP A 11 -12.47 0.53 -5.53
N LYS A 12 -12.33 -0.49 -6.38
CA LYS A 12 -13.46 -1.00 -7.18
C LYS A 12 -14.62 -1.45 -6.27
N GLY A 13 -14.33 -2.25 -5.25
CA GLY A 13 -15.35 -2.74 -4.31
C GLY A 13 -16.04 -1.60 -3.56
N PHE A 14 -15.29 -0.61 -3.06
CA PHE A 14 -15.87 0.57 -2.41
C PHE A 14 -16.80 1.35 -3.34
N ASN A 15 -16.42 1.54 -4.60
CA ASN A 15 -17.28 2.22 -5.58
C ASN A 15 -18.55 1.44 -5.88
N GLU A 16 -18.47 0.12 -6.06
CA GLU A 16 -19.64 -0.74 -6.29
C GLU A 16 -20.60 -0.71 -5.08
N TYR A 17 -20.06 -0.77 -3.87
CA TYR A 17 -20.84 -0.68 -2.65
C TYR A 17 -21.49 0.70 -2.48
N TYR A 18 -20.75 1.78 -2.74
CA TYR A 18 -21.26 3.15 -2.70
C TYR A 18 -22.41 3.39 -3.69
N LYS A 19 -22.32 2.85 -4.90
CA LYS A 19 -23.41 2.96 -5.89
C LYS A 19 -24.73 2.38 -5.38
N LYS A 20 -24.65 1.30 -4.58
CA LYS A 20 -25.82 0.66 -3.96
C LYS A 20 -26.27 1.34 -2.66
N ASN A 21 -25.37 1.95 -1.93
CA ASN A 21 -25.58 2.48 -0.59
C ASN A 21 -24.96 3.90 -0.44
N LYS A 22 -25.57 4.90 -1.07
CA LYS A 22 -25.04 6.29 -1.13
C LYS A 22 -24.95 7.02 0.21
N LYS A 23 -25.50 6.46 1.28
CA LYS A 23 -25.36 7.00 2.65
C LYS A 23 -23.93 6.94 3.21
N TYR A 24 -23.08 6.07 2.65
CA TYR A 24 -21.69 5.95 3.05
C TYR A 24 -20.79 6.88 2.23
N LYS A 25 -19.68 7.32 2.83
CA LYS A 25 -18.65 8.09 2.12
C LYS A 25 -17.59 7.14 1.55
N LEU A 26 -17.07 7.47 0.38
CA LEU A 26 -15.91 6.78 -0.17
C LEU A 26 -14.67 7.09 0.67
N PRO A 27 -13.83 6.09 0.98
CA PRO A 27 -12.61 6.32 1.74
C PRO A 27 -11.53 6.99 0.89
N LYS A 28 -10.60 7.67 1.55
CA LYS A 28 -9.30 8.00 0.96
C LYS A 28 -8.43 6.75 0.95
N MET A 29 -7.84 6.43 -0.19
CA MET A 29 -6.98 5.26 -0.33
C MET A 29 -5.52 5.64 -0.11
N MET A 30 -4.93 5.11 0.95
CA MET A 30 -3.51 5.30 1.26
C MET A 30 -2.71 4.07 0.84
N GLY A 31 -1.67 4.27 0.06
CA GLY A 31 -0.81 3.18 -0.39
C GLY A 31 0.61 3.34 0.14
N PHE A 32 1.18 2.25 0.69
CA PHE A 32 2.52 2.27 1.25
C PHE A 32 3.43 1.30 0.49
N GLN A 33 4.64 1.75 0.15
CA GLN A 33 5.69 0.95 -0.46
C GLN A 33 6.94 0.97 0.44
N SER A 34 7.78 -0.05 0.36
CA SER A 34 9.10 0.04 0.99
C SER A 34 9.95 1.09 0.28
N SER A 35 10.73 1.88 1.02
CA SER A 35 11.60 2.91 0.45
C SER A 35 12.61 2.37 -0.56
N GLY A 36 13.08 1.14 -0.38
CA GLY A 36 13.96 0.45 -1.35
C GLY A 36 13.23 -0.14 -2.56
N SER A 37 11.89 -0.06 -2.61
CA SER A 37 11.06 -0.55 -3.71
C SER A 37 9.79 0.30 -3.83
N ALA A 38 9.94 1.59 -4.17
CA ALA A 38 8.88 2.59 -4.16
C ALA A 38 8.59 3.23 -5.54
N PRO A 39 8.34 2.43 -6.60
CA PRO A 39 8.16 2.95 -7.95
C PRO A 39 6.91 3.82 -8.14
N LEU A 40 5.86 3.61 -7.34
CA LEU A 40 4.64 4.42 -7.42
C LEU A 40 4.77 5.73 -6.64
N VAL A 41 5.47 5.72 -5.52
CA VAL A 41 5.76 6.92 -4.73
C VAL A 41 6.65 7.87 -5.52
N ASN A 42 7.74 7.34 -6.09
CA ASN A 42 8.75 8.12 -6.80
C ASN A 42 8.41 8.35 -8.29
N ASN A 43 7.34 7.74 -8.78
CA ASN A 43 6.90 7.76 -10.17
C ASN A 43 7.98 7.32 -11.18
N ILE A 44 8.79 6.34 -10.83
CA ILE A 44 9.88 5.78 -11.64
C ILE A 44 9.80 4.26 -11.68
N VAL A 45 10.55 3.63 -12.58
CA VAL A 45 10.85 2.20 -12.52
C VAL A 45 12.09 2.00 -11.65
N VAL A 46 11.99 1.16 -10.64
CA VAL A 46 13.12 0.77 -9.77
C VAL A 46 13.76 -0.47 -10.37
N LYS A 47 14.97 -0.33 -10.93
CA LYS A 47 15.66 -1.45 -11.61
C LYS A 47 16.13 -2.54 -10.64
N ASN A 48 16.60 -2.14 -9.47
CA ASN A 48 17.11 -3.04 -8.43
C ASN A 48 16.34 -2.81 -7.12
N PRO A 49 15.08 -3.30 -7.02
CA PRO A 49 14.31 -3.15 -5.81
C PRO A 49 14.92 -3.99 -4.68
N ASP A 50 15.08 -3.38 -3.50
CA ASP A 50 15.63 -4.03 -2.32
C ASP A 50 14.80 -3.70 -1.09
N THR A 51 14.33 -4.73 -0.39
CA THR A 51 13.59 -4.63 0.88
C THR A 51 13.43 -6.01 1.50
N ILE A 52 13.34 -6.07 2.82
CA ILE A 52 12.98 -7.29 3.57
C ILE A 52 11.54 -7.75 3.28
N ALA A 53 10.68 -6.83 2.86
CA ALA A 53 9.30 -7.10 2.49
C ALA A 53 9.24 -7.71 1.07
N THR A 54 9.64 -8.96 0.92
CA THR A 54 9.87 -9.63 -0.38
C THR A 54 8.64 -9.61 -1.29
N ALA A 55 7.43 -9.77 -0.76
CA ALA A 55 6.19 -9.77 -1.53
C ALA A 55 5.86 -8.42 -2.18
N ILE A 56 6.47 -7.32 -1.72
CA ILE A 56 6.34 -5.98 -2.32
C ILE A 56 7.65 -5.47 -2.93
N ARG A 57 8.64 -6.34 -3.12
CA ARG A 57 9.90 -6.05 -3.82
C ARG A 57 9.68 -6.04 -5.34
N ILE A 58 8.91 -5.08 -5.80
CA ILE A 58 8.49 -4.96 -7.20
C ILE A 58 8.85 -3.57 -7.72
N GLY A 59 9.76 -3.53 -8.68
CA GLY A 59 10.27 -2.29 -9.24
C GLY A 59 9.43 -1.68 -10.37
N ASN A 60 8.59 -2.50 -11.02
CA ASN A 60 7.70 -2.07 -12.10
C ASN A 60 6.31 -2.71 -11.95
N PRO A 61 5.41 -2.11 -11.16
CA PRO A 61 4.09 -2.65 -10.90
C PRO A 61 3.22 -2.79 -12.15
N VAL A 62 2.59 -3.95 -12.32
CA VAL A 62 1.67 -4.22 -13.45
C VAL A 62 0.47 -3.26 -13.43
N ASN A 63 -0.06 -2.95 -12.23
CA ASN A 63 -1.24 -2.08 -12.08
C ASN A 63 -0.90 -0.61 -11.84
N ARG A 64 0.26 -0.13 -12.31
CA ARG A 64 0.75 1.24 -12.10
C ARG A 64 -0.32 2.30 -12.42
N GLU A 65 -0.87 2.27 -13.62
CA GLU A 65 -1.82 3.30 -14.07
C GLU A 65 -3.16 3.20 -13.31
N LYS A 66 -3.62 1.98 -13.04
CA LYS A 66 -4.82 1.78 -12.21
C LYS A 66 -4.63 2.34 -10.80
N ALA A 67 -3.46 2.11 -10.18
CA ALA A 67 -3.14 2.65 -8.86
C ALA A 67 -3.09 4.19 -8.84
N LYS A 68 -2.51 4.81 -9.87
CA LYS A 68 -2.51 6.28 -10.02
C LYS A 68 -3.94 6.83 -10.11
N ASN A 69 -4.81 6.16 -10.84
CA ASN A 69 -6.23 6.54 -10.91
C ASN A 69 -6.91 6.42 -9.53
N VAL A 70 -6.65 5.33 -8.79
CA VAL A 70 -7.16 5.19 -7.42
C VAL A 70 -6.72 6.34 -6.52
N LYS A 71 -5.42 6.70 -6.54
CA LYS A 71 -4.90 7.85 -5.78
C LYS A 71 -5.66 9.13 -6.12
N LYS A 72 -5.83 9.41 -7.41
CA LYS A 72 -6.53 10.62 -7.90
C LYS A 72 -8.00 10.64 -7.50
N GLU A 73 -8.73 9.57 -7.78
CA GLU A 73 -10.18 9.49 -7.56
C GLU A 73 -10.55 9.49 -6.08
N SER A 74 -9.79 8.77 -5.25
CA SER A 74 -10.02 8.69 -3.81
C SER A 74 -9.50 9.91 -3.05
N LYS A 75 -8.77 10.82 -3.70
CA LYS A 75 -8.01 11.91 -3.06
C LYS A 75 -7.05 11.38 -1.99
N GLY A 76 -6.53 10.18 -2.21
CA GLY A 76 -5.57 9.50 -1.37
C GLY A 76 -4.13 9.87 -1.65
N ASP A 77 -3.19 9.12 -1.07
CA ASP A 77 -1.77 9.33 -1.30
C ASP A 77 -0.97 8.03 -1.29
N PHE A 78 0.24 8.10 -1.83
CA PHE A 78 1.23 7.02 -1.79
C PHE A 78 2.49 7.50 -1.09
N GLN A 79 2.92 6.71 -0.10
CA GLN A 79 4.07 7.05 0.72
C GLN A 79 5.00 5.84 0.86
N SER A 80 6.25 6.10 1.25
CA SER A 80 7.21 5.04 1.53
C SER A 80 7.47 4.89 3.02
N VAL A 81 7.77 3.64 3.39
CA VAL A 81 8.22 3.24 4.73
C VAL A 81 9.56 2.51 4.60
N THR A 82 10.44 2.71 5.57
CA THR A 82 11.72 2.01 5.64
C THR A 82 11.56 0.59 6.13
N ASP A 83 12.55 -0.27 5.89
CA ASP A 83 12.58 -1.63 6.42
C ASP A 83 12.54 -1.65 7.96
N ASN A 84 13.18 -0.67 8.63
CA ASN A 84 13.12 -0.54 10.09
C ASN A 84 11.70 -0.21 10.58
N GLU A 85 10.98 0.70 9.90
CA GLU A 85 9.59 1.01 10.22
C GLU A 85 8.70 -0.23 10.02
N ILE A 86 8.94 -1.02 8.97
CA ILE A 86 8.24 -2.27 8.70
C ILE A 86 8.50 -3.30 9.81
N ILE A 87 9.77 -3.50 10.23
CA ILE A 87 10.13 -4.41 11.31
C ILE A 87 9.47 -4.00 12.62
N ASN A 88 9.46 -2.71 12.94
CA ASN A 88 8.84 -2.22 14.16
C ASN A 88 7.32 -2.48 14.17
N ALA A 89 6.64 -2.22 13.07
CA ALA A 89 5.21 -2.54 12.92
C ALA A 89 4.96 -4.05 12.99
N TYR A 90 5.81 -4.86 12.37
CA TYR A 90 5.74 -6.33 12.44
C TYR A 90 5.83 -6.83 13.90
N LYS A 91 6.81 -6.32 14.66
CA LYS A 91 6.96 -6.67 16.09
C LYS A 91 5.78 -6.22 16.94
N LEU A 92 5.22 -5.04 16.65
CA LEU A 92 4.04 -4.53 17.34
C LEU A 92 2.83 -5.44 17.10
N LEU A 93 2.58 -5.82 15.86
CA LEU A 93 1.51 -6.76 15.50
C LEU A 93 1.69 -8.13 16.17
N ALA A 94 2.92 -8.65 16.22
CA ALA A 94 3.22 -9.92 16.88
C ALA A 94 2.90 -9.87 18.40
N LYS A 95 3.13 -8.74 19.08
CA LYS A 95 2.75 -8.57 20.49
C LYS A 95 1.24 -8.61 20.70
N GLU A 96 0.46 -8.20 19.70
CA GLU A 96 -1.01 -8.30 19.71
C GLU A 96 -1.52 -9.69 19.23
N GLY A 97 -0.63 -10.64 19.00
CA GLY A 97 -0.98 -11.98 18.52
C GLY A 97 -1.26 -12.07 17.03
N ILE A 98 -0.91 -11.03 16.26
CA ILE A 98 -1.10 -11.00 14.81
C ILE A 98 0.23 -11.34 14.11
N PHE A 99 0.28 -12.52 13.50
CA PHE A 99 1.45 -12.99 12.76
C PHE A 99 1.24 -12.82 11.27
N CYS A 100 1.93 -11.86 10.67
CA CYS A 100 1.86 -11.57 9.25
C CYS A 100 3.27 -11.50 8.64
N GLU A 101 3.38 -11.50 7.32
CA GLU A 101 4.64 -11.23 6.64
C GLU A 101 5.02 -9.74 6.69
N PRO A 102 6.31 -9.38 6.52
CA PRO A 102 6.75 -7.98 6.53
C PRO A 102 6.02 -7.09 5.52
N ALA A 103 5.68 -7.63 4.34
CA ALA A 103 4.94 -6.90 3.32
C ALA A 103 3.55 -6.43 3.81
N SER A 104 2.88 -7.22 4.63
CA SER A 104 1.60 -6.84 5.25
C SER A 104 1.79 -5.79 6.35
N ALA A 105 2.86 -5.90 7.15
CA ALA A 105 3.20 -4.94 8.18
C ALA A 105 3.53 -3.54 7.62
N ALA A 106 3.91 -3.44 6.34
CA ALA A 106 4.19 -2.15 5.68
C ALA A 106 2.99 -1.19 5.70
N SER A 107 1.76 -1.69 5.65
CA SER A 107 0.56 -0.85 5.75
C SER A 107 0.38 -0.28 7.14
N VAL A 108 0.66 -1.06 8.18
CA VAL A 108 0.61 -0.62 9.58
C VAL A 108 1.76 0.35 9.87
N ALA A 109 2.97 0.09 9.36
CA ALA A 109 4.08 1.03 9.45
C ALA A 109 3.72 2.41 8.86
N GLY A 110 3.08 2.42 7.72
CA GLY A 110 2.58 3.64 7.10
C GLY A 110 1.51 4.35 7.92
N LEU A 111 0.60 3.62 8.53
CA LEU A 111 -0.42 4.18 9.41
C LEU A 111 0.18 4.81 10.67
N ILE A 112 1.18 4.19 11.27
CA ILE A 112 1.86 4.72 12.46
C ILE A 112 2.62 6.01 12.12
N LYS A 113 3.19 6.09 10.93
CA LYS A 113 3.97 7.25 10.46
C LYS A 113 3.11 8.48 10.17
N ASN A 114 1.86 8.29 9.79
CA ASN A 114 0.90 9.36 9.47
C ASN A 114 0.11 9.81 10.68
#